data_847c69405ae1444ef1aae3323ebaf6a7
#
_entry.id   847c69405ae1444ef1aae3323ebaf6a7
#
_cell.length_a   1.000
_cell.length_b   1.000
_cell.length_c   1.000
_cell.angle_alpha   90.00
_cell.angle_beta   90.00
_cell.angle_gamma   90.00
#
_symmetry.space_group_name_H-M   'P 1'
#
loop_
_entity.id
_entity.type
_entity.pdbx_description
1 polymer ?
#
loop_
_entity_poly.entity_id
_entity_poly.type
_entity_poly.pdbx_seq_one_letter_code
_entity_poly.pdbx_strand_id
1 'polypeptide(L)'
;EPDLKTEVFGTKMDMPIFLSPTAMQSLYHPDGDKASARAAEKFGTIYSMSTMASFSIEEISNLSSGPKIFQLYIHKDQSITNDLIDRCKRANFNGMCITVDTIVAGNRERDHRTGFTTPPKFTLDSLMSFAMRPQWVFNYFTNKKFELANLKDKVEKGTNIAQSVMGYINEQYDPAMNWEDAEYCIKKWDGPIALKG
;
A
#
# COMPACT_ATOMS: atom_id res chain seq x y z
N GLU A 1 20.39 -0.27 30.03
CA GLU A 1 19.62 0.19 28.85
C GLU A 1 18.30 -0.58 28.78
N PRO A 2 17.20 0.05 28.40
CA PRO A 2 15.91 -0.65 28.27
C PRO A 2 16.00 -1.67 27.13
N ASP A 3 15.43 -2.86 27.34
CA ASP A 3 15.20 -3.83 26.27
C ASP A 3 13.93 -3.45 25.51
N LEU A 4 14.05 -3.16 24.22
CA LEU A 4 12.97 -2.74 23.36
C LEU A 4 12.37 -3.89 22.54
N LYS A 5 12.90 -5.10 22.70
CA LYS A 5 12.43 -6.28 21.95
C LYS A 5 10.99 -6.60 22.27
N THR A 6 10.24 -6.97 21.25
CA THR A 6 8.85 -7.34 21.38
C THR A 6 8.46 -8.37 20.31
N GLU A 7 7.23 -8.87 20.39
CA GLU A 7 6.70 -9.81 19.41
C GLU A 7 5.31 -9.34 18.95
N VAL A 8 5.10 -9.28 17.64
CA VAL A 8 3.83 -8.94 16.99
C VAL A 8 3.60 -9.91 15.84
N PHE A 9 2.38 -10.42 15.68
CA PHE A 9 2.05 -11.44 14.66
C PHE A 9 2.91 -12.72 14.72
N GLY A 10 3.33 -13.14 15.92
CA GLY A 10 4.27 -14.25 16.08
C GLY A 10 5.68 -13.94 15.55
N THR A 11 5.98 -12.68 15.30
CA THR A 11 7.25 -12.22 14.74
C THR A 11 8.01 -11.38 15.77
N LYS A 12 9.25 -11.77 16.04
CA LYS A 12 10.15 -11.03 16.94
C LYS A 12 10.64 -9.76 16.26
N MET A 13 10.69 -8.67 17.02
CA MET A 13 11.14 -7.36 16.58
C MET A 13 12.15 -6.79 17.57
N ASP A 14 13.13 -6.04 17.08
CA ASP A 14 14.14 -5.40 17.92
C ASP A 14 13.63 -4.12 18.60
N MET A 15 12.50 -3.56 18.13
CA MET A 15 11.86 -2.39 18.71
C MET A 15 10.33 -2.44 18.54
N PRO A 16 9.53 -1.82 19.45
CA PRO A 16 8.07 -1.86 19.42
C PRO A 16 7.46 -0.85 18.42
N ILE A 17 8.08 -0.72 17.25
CA ILE A 17 7.65 0.17 16.17
C ILE A 17 7.75 -0.60 14.87
N PHE A 18 6.72 -0.53 14.02
CA PHE A 18 6.77 -1.07 12.67
C PHE A 18 6.25 -0.05 11.64
N LEU A 19 6.60 -0.24 10.39
CA LEU A 19 6.22 0.69 9.33
C LEU A 19 4.76 0.44 8.91
N SER A 20 3.93 1.48 9.02
CA SER A 20 2.54 1.44 8.59
C SER A 20 2.40 1.25 7.07
N PRO A 21 1.32 0.61 6.60
CA PRO A 21 1.07 0.43 5.17
C PRO A 21 0.79 1.78 4.50
N THR A 22 1.71 2.23 3.67
CA THR A 22 1.60 3.48 2.91
C THR A 22 1.45 3.17 1.43
N ALA A 23 0.41 3.72 0.82
CA ALA A 23 0.16 3.56 -0.60
C ALA A 23 1.06 4.45 -1.47
N MET A 24 1.30 4.04 -2.71
CA MET A 24 1.87 4.89 -3.76
C MET A 24 3.21 5.54 -3.42
N GLN A 25 4.08 4.87 -2.68
CA GLN A 25 5.33 5.44 -2.16
C GLN A 25 6.26 5.94 -3.26
N SER A 26 6.25 5.35 -4.46
CA SER A 26 7.12 5.80 -5.57
C SER A 26 6.72 7.17 -6.15
N LEU A 27 5.55 7.72 -5.81
CA LEU A 27 5.22 9.12 -6.11
C LEU A 27 6.07 10.11 -5.31
N TYR A 28 6.56 9.69 -4.14
CA TYR A 28 7.37 10.53 -3.25
C TYR A 28 8.86 10.29 -3.42
N HIS A 29 9.26 9.03 -3.60
CA HIS A 29 10.66 8.64 -3.79
C HIS A 29 10.76 7.44 -4.75
N PRO A 30 11.72 7.43 -5.70
CA PRO A 30 11.81 6.36 -6.70
C PRO A 30 11.95 4.95 -6.13
N ASP A 31 12.64 4.79 -4.98
CA ASP A 31 12.76 3.49 -4.31
C ASP A 31 11.50 3.09 -3.53
N GLY A 32 10.63 4.03 -3.17
CA GLY A 32 9.33 3.79 -2.55
C GLY A 32 9.30 2.64 -1.54
N ASP A 33 8.43 1.66 -1.79
CA ASP A 33 8.26 0.47 -0.96
C ASP A 33 9.57 -0.33 -0.74
N LYS A 34 10.47 -0.33 -1.73
CA LYS A 34 11.77 -1.01 -1.63
C LYS A 34 12.67 -0.40 -0.55
N ALA A 35 12.70 0.94 -0.47
CA ALA A 35 13.46 1.61 0.58
C ALA A 35 12.88 1.32 1.97
N SER A 36 11.55 1.35 2.08
CA SER A 36 10.84 1.04 3.33
C SER A 36 11.09 -0.39 3.80
N ALA A 37 11.00 -1.37 2.90
CA ALA A 37 11.26 -2.78 3.22
C ALA A 37 12.70 -3.02 3.68
N ARG A 38 13.70 -2.44 2.98
CA ARG A 38 15.11 -2.51 3.40
C ARG A 38 15.35 -1.86 4.75
N ALA A 39 14.71 -0.72 5.01
CA ALA A 39 14.84 -0.03 6.29
C ALA A 39 14.27 -0.89 7.43
N ALA A 40 13.08 -1.46 7.25
CA ALA A 40 12.48 -2.34 8.24
C ALA A 40 13.38 -3.55 8.55
N GLU A 41 13.90 -4.22 7.54
CA GLU A 41 14.84 -5.34 7.69
C GLU A 41 16.10 -4.92 8.43
N LYS A 42 16.71 -3.79 8.02
CA LYS A 42 17.94 -3.27 8.65
C LYS A 42 17.78 -2.98 10.13
N PHE A 43 16.61 -2.53 10.55
CA PHE A 43 16.34 -2.17 11.96
C PHE A 43 15.55 -3.25 12.71
N GLY A 44 15.47 -4.47 12.19
CA GLY A 44 14.84 -5.60 12.87
C GLY A 44 13.37 -5.38 13.18
N THR A 45 12.61 -4.72 12.28
CA THR A 45 11.19 -4.45 12.47
C THR A 45 10.36 -4.93 11.28
N ILE A 46 9.02 -4.85 11.40
CA ILE A 46 8.08 -5.31 10.38
C ILE A 46 7.86 -4.21 9.33
N TYR A 47 7.90 -4.60 8.05
CA TYR A 47 7.39 -3.79 6.95
C TYR A 47 5.94 -4.14 6.65
N SER A 48 5.04 -3.14 6.65
CA SER A 48 3.66 -3.33 6.23
C SER A 48 3.47 -2.85 4.79
N MET A 49 3.13 -3.77 3.91
CA MET A 49 2.90 -3.49 2.49
C MET A 49 1.43 -3.17 2.22
N SER A 50 1.16 -2.10 1.49
CA SER A 50 -0.21 -1.75 1.08
C SER A 50 -0.66 -2.55 -0.15
N THR A 51 -1.96 -2.84 -0.26
CA THR A 51 -2.59 -3.29 -1.52
C THR A 51 -2.22 -2.36 -2.68
N MET A 52 -2.15 -1.06 -2.41
CA MET A 52 -1.85 0.00 -3.38
C MET A 52 -0.36 0.36 -3.41
N ALA A 53 0.52 -0.58 -3.12
CA ALA A 53 1.96 -0.39 -3.20
C ALA A 53 2.42 -0.18 -4.65
N SER A 54 3.52 0.54 -4.83
CA SER A 54 4.12 0.84 -6.12
C SER A 54 4.99 -0.31 -6.68
N PHE A 55 5.30 -1.28 -5.84
CA PHE A 55 6.03 -2.50 -6.20
C PHE A 55 5.21 -3.73 -5.86
N SER A 56 5.46 -4.84 -6.55
CA SER A 56 4.68 -6.05 -6.33
C SER A 56 5.08 -6.80 -5.06
N ILE A 57 4.19 -7.68 -4.60
CA ILE A 57 4.42 -8.61 -3.48
C ILE A 57 5.71 -9.39 -3.73
N GLU A 58 5.91 -9.87 -4.95
CA GLU A 58 7.06 -10.67 -5.35
C GLU A 58 8.36 -9.86 -5.38
N GLU A 59 8.31 -8.61 -5.90
CA GLU A 59 9.48 -7.73 -5.91
C GLU A 59 9.97 -7.42 -4.49
N ILE A 60 9.05 -7.16 -3.56
CA ILE A 60 9.40 -6.87 -2.17
C ILE A 60 9.88 -8.12 -1.45
N SER A 61 9.26 -9.28 -1.68
CA SER A 61 9.69 -10.54 -1.07
C SER A 61 11.08 -10.98 -1.53
N ASN A 62 11.38 -10.80 -2.83
CA ASN A 62 12.71 -11.11 -3.37
C ASN A 62 13.79 -10.12 -2.90
N LEU A 63 13.40 -8.91 -2.52
CA LEU A 63 14.32 -7.85 -2.11
C LEU A 63 14.72 -7.95 -0.64
N SER A 64 13.82 -8.36 0.23
CA SER A 64 13.99 -8.35 1.70
C SER A 64 13.53 -9.66 2.30
N SER A 65 14.39 -10.24 3.14
CA SER A 65 14.08 -11.41 3.96
C SER A 65 13.42 -11.04 5.29
N GLY A 66 13.39 -9.76 5.63
CA GLY A 66 12.78 -9.24 6.85
C GLY A 66 11.27 -9.53 6.94
N PRO A 67 10.71 -9.47 8.16
CA PRO A 67 9.30 -9.77 8.37
C PRO A 67 8.39 -8.77 7.68
N LYS A 68 7.32 -9.28 7.07
CA LYS A 68 6.37 -8.51 6.26
C LYS A 68 4.94 -8.87 6.60
N ILE A 69 4.08 -7.86 6.68
CA ILE A 69 2.63 -8.03 6.72
C ILE A 69 2.00 -7.33 5.51
N PHE A 70 0.86 -7.81 5.06
CA PHE A 70 0.15 -7.24 3.92
C PHE A 70 -1.15 -6.58 4.38
N GLN A 71 -1.34 -5.32 4.04
CA GLN A 71 -2.61 -4.62 4.26
C GLN A 71 -3.53 -4.89 3.07
N LEU A 72 -4.64 -5.55 3.34
CA LEU A 72 -5.64 -5.98 2.38
C LEU A 72 -6.86 -5.05 2.41
N TYR A 73 -7.27 -4.58 1.23
CA TYR A 73 -8.64 -4.14 1.00
C TYR A 73 -9.43 -5.31 0.41
N ILE A 74 -10.64 -5.55 0.93
CA ILE A 74 -11.56 -6.53 0.36
C ILE A 74 -12.20 -5.90 -0.88
N HIS A 75 -12.18 -6.64 -1.99
CA HIS A 75 -12.69 -6.18 -3.28
C HIS A 75 -14.04 -6.82 -3.57
N LYS A 76 -14.91 -6.11 -4.31
CA LYS A 76 -16.16 -6.67 -4.86
C LYS A 76 -15.87 -7.91 -5.72
N ASP A 77 -14.86 -7.81 -6.60
CA ASP A 77 -14.34 -8.99 -7.29
C ASP A 77 -13.47 -9.80 -6.33
N GLN A 78 -14.06 -10.83 -5.76
CA GLN A 78 -13.42 -11.71 -4.79
C GLN A 78 -12.19 -12.44 -5.38
N SER A 79 -12.11 -12.56 -6.70
CA SER A 79 -10.95 -13.15 -7.37
C SER A 79 -9.68 -12.33 -7.14
N ILE A 80 -9.79 -11.00 -7.05
CA ILE A 80 -8.67 -10.09 -6.75
C ILE A 80 -8.19 -10.29 -5.31
N THR A 81 -9.14 -10.30 -4.37
CA THR A 81 -8.84 -10.57 -2.95
C THR A 81 -8.15 -11.90 -2.78
N ASN A 82 -8.64 -12.93 -3.46
CA ASN A 82 -8.07 -14.28 -3.42
C ASN A 82 -6.65 -14.34 -4.00
N ASP A 83 -6.42 -13.70 -5.16
CA ASP A 83 -5.09 -13.64 -5.77
C ASP A 83 -4.07 -12.96 -4.85
N LEU A 84 -4.43 -11.83 -4.24
CA LEU A 84 -3.56 -11.11 -3.30
C LEU A 84 -3.20 -11.98 -2.09
N ILE A 85 -4.18 -12.68 -1.48
CA ILE A 85 -3.93 -13.59 -0.36
C ILE A 85 -2.99 -14.72 -0.77
N ASP A 86 -3.26 -15.37 -1.91
CA ASP A 86 -2.48 -16.50 -2.39
C ASP A 86 -1.04 -16.09 -2.77
N ARG A 87 -0.85 -14.89 -3.33
CA ARG A 87 0.48 -14.33 -3.62
C ARG A 87 1.25 -14.04 -2.33
N CYS A 88 0.61 -13.45 -1.32
CA CYS A 88 1.23 -13.21 -0.02
C CYS A 88 1.68 -14.50 0.66
N LYS A 89 0.88 -15.57 0.58
CA LYS A 89 1.26 -16.90 1.09
C LYS A 89 2.51 -17.44 0.37
N ARG A 90 2.49 -17.42 -0.97
CA ARG A 90 3.66 -17.85 -1.76
C ARG A 90 4.91 -17.04 -1.50
N ALA A 91 4.74 -15.76 -1.18
CA ALA A 91 5.82 -14.81 -0.89
C ALA A 91 6.25 -14.81 0.59
N ASN A 92 5.73 -15.74 1.41
CA ASN A 92 6.06 -15.92 2.83
C ASN A 92 5.87 -14.64 3.67
N PHE A 93 4.75 -13.93 3.50
CA PHE A 93 4.37 -12.85 4.40
C PHE A 93 3.99 -13.41 5.77
N ASN A 94 4.36 -12.69 6.84
CA ASN A 94 4.18 -13.14 8.23
C ASN A 94 2.77 -12.91 8.77
N GLY A 95 2.04 -11.97 8.20
CA GLY A 95 0.69 -11.64 8.65
C GLY A 95 -0.09 -10.82 7.63
N MET A 96 -1.37 -10.64 7.92
CA MET A 96 -2.27 -9.82 7.12
C MET A 96 -3.03 -8.83 7.98
N CYS A 97 -3.34 -7.67 7.42
CA CYS A 97 -4.10 -6.62 8.07
C CYS A 97 -5.27 -6.22 7.16
N ILE A 98 -6.49 -6.60 7.52
CA ILE A 98 -7.69 -6.24 6.76
C ILE A 98 -8.12 -4.83 7.14
N THR A 99 -8.28 -3.95 6.15
CA THR A 99 -8.78 -2.59 6.36
C THR A 99 -10.29 -2.57 6.24
N VAL A 100 -10.98 -2.10 7.28
CA VAL A 100 -12.44 -2.15 7.42
C VAL A 100 -13.12 -0.78 7.46
N ASP A 101 -12.34 0.31 7.37
CA ASP A 101 -12.81 1.70 7.47
C ASP A 101 -12.96 2.42 6.10
N THR A 102 -12.93 1.69 4.98
CA THR A 102 -12.94 2.26 3.62
C THR A 102 -14.28 2.15 2.90
N ILE A 103 -15.38 2.05 3.64
CA ILE A 103 -16.74 2.02 3.10
C ILE A 103 -17.07 3.33 2.37
N VAL A 104 -16.50 4.45 2.83
CA VAL A 104 -16.66 5.77 2.23
C VAL A 104 -15.28 6.39 1.98
N ALA A 105 -15.11 7.03 0.83
CA ALA A 105 -13.90 7.78 0.52
C ALA A 105 -13.66 8.90 1.54
N GLY A 106 -12.45 8.98 2.08
CA GLY A 106 -12.09 10.00 3.07
C GLY A 106 -12.13 11.41 2.46
N ASN A 107 -12.79 12.34 3.13
CA ASN A 107 -12.80 13.76 2.75
C ASN A 107 -11.53 14.45 3.28
N ARG A 108 -10.54 14.62 2.41
CA ARG A 108 -9.27 15.28 2.74
C ARG A 108 -9.30 16.73 2.28
N GLU A 109 -9.69 17.64 3.17
CA GLU A 109 -9.81 19.06 2.85
C GLU A 109 -8.53 19.68 2.28
N ARG A 110 -7.36 19.23 2.72
CA ARG A 110 -6.08 19.69 2.21
C ARG A 110 -5.92 19.39 0.73
N ASP A 111 -6.33 18.20 0.29
CA ASP A 111 -6.22 17.79 -1.11
C ASP A 111 -7.11 18.68 -1.99
N HIS A 112 -8.31 19.02 -1.52
CA HIS A 112 -9.19 19.97 -2.21
C HIS A 112 -8.60 21.38 -2.28
N ARG A 113 -7.99 21.87 -1.19
CA ARG A 113 -7.38 23.22 -1.14
C ARG A 113 -6.13 23.34 -1.99
N THR A 114 -5.33 22.27 -2.09
CA THR A 114 -4.07 22.29 -2.85
C THR A 114 -4.24 21.88 -4.31
N GLY A 115 -5.46 21.52 -4.74
CA GLY A 115 -5.70 21.03 -6.10
C GLY A 115 -5.20 19.60 -6.33
N PHE A 116 -4.80 18.89 -5.27
CA PHE A 116 -4.49 17.46 -5.32
C PHE A 116 -5.78 16.63 -5.41
N THR A 117 -6.53 16.90 -6.48
CA THR A 117 -7.81 16.25 -6.79
C THR A 117 -7.60 15.21 -7.89
N THR A 118 -8.65 14.47 -8.19
CA THR A 118 -8.64 13.51 -9.30
C THR A 118 -9.68 13.94 -10.35
N PRO A 119 -9.21 14.36 -11.56
CA PRO A 119 -7.82 14.55 -11.96
C PRO A 119 -7.13 15.71 -11.21
N PRO A 120 -5.78 15.71 -11.10
CA PRO A 120 -5.04 16.80 -10.46
C PRO A 120 -5.27 18.12 -11.19
N LYS A 121 -5.49 19.19 -10.43
CA LYS A 121 -5.60 20.55 -10.97
C LYS A 121 -4.24 21.25 -10.80
N PHE A 122 -3.61 21.57 -11.92
CA PHE A 122 -2.38 22.33 -11.90
C PHE A 122 -2.69 23.83 -11.82
N THR A 123 -2.38 24.41 -10.67
CA THR A 123 -2.44 25.86 -10.43
C THR A 123 -1.05 26.49 -10.59
N LEU A 124 -0.97 27.82 -10.69
CA LEU A 124 0.32 28.52 -10.69
C LEU A 124 1.13 28.21 -9.43
N ASP A 125 0.47 28.11 -8.27
CA ASP A 125 1.12 27.75 -7.00
C ASP A 125 1.68 26.32 -7.03
N SER A 126 0.96 25.37 -7.61
CA SER A 126 1.45 23.98 -7.76
C SER A 126 2.65 23.91 -8.70
N LEU A 127 2.63 24.66 -9.81
CA LEU A 127 3.76 24.71 -10.76
C LEU A 127 4.99 25.35 -10.10
N MET A 128 4.81 26.44 -9.33
CA MET A 128 5.89 27.04 -8.55
C MET A 128 6.46 26.08 -7.51
N SER A 129 5.59 25.32 -6.83
CA SER A 129 6.01 24.29 -5.87
C SER A 129 6.84 23.20 -6.53
N PHE A 130 6.50 22.75 -7.75
CA PHE A 130 7.32 21.80 -8.52
C PHE A 130 8.65 22.41 -8.94
N ALA A 131 8.66 23.66 -9.41
CA ALA A 131 9.88 24.36 -9.78
C ALA A 131 10.88 24.47 -8.61
N MET A 132 10.39 24.62 -7.38
CA MET A 132 11.23 24.64 -6.18
C MET A 132 11.72 23.25 -5.74
N ARG A 133 11.34 22.17 -6.43
CA ARG A 133 11.73 20.78 -6.10
C ARG A 133 12.36 20.08 -7.31
N PRO A 134 13.45 20.62 -7.90
CA PRO A 134 14.01 20.14 -9.16
C PRO A 134 14.44 18.66 -9.09
N GLN A 135 14.95 18.20 -7.97
CA GLN A 135 15.34 16.81 -7.79
C GLN A 135 14.15 15.86 -7.87
N TRP A 136 13.00 16.22 -7.25
CA TRP A 136 11.77 15.44 -7.34
C TRP A 136 11.25 15.38 -8.77
N VAL A 137 11.24 16.55 -9.46
CA VAL A 137 10.81 16.65 -10.86
C VAL A 137 11.70 15.79 -11.76
N PHE A 138 13.02 15.88 -11.61
CA PHE A 138 13.97 15.04 -12.35
C PHE A 138 13.72 13.57 -12.11
N ASN A 139 13.60 13.14 -10.85
CA ASN A 139 13.31 11.75 -10.50
C ASN A 139 11.98 11.25 -11.07
N TYR A 140 10.95 12.08 -11.06
CA TYR A 140 9.62 11.72 -11.59
C TYR A 140 9.66 11.43 -13.10
N PHE A 141 10.45 12.20 -13.87
CA PHE A 141 10.55 12.03 -15.32
C PHE A 141 11.56 10.95 -15.74
N THR A 142 12.57 10.66 -14.93
CA THR A 142 13.66 9.74 -15.30
C THR A 142 13.47 8.33 -14.77
N ASN A 143 12.67 8.15 -13.72
CA ASN A 143 12.45 6.82 -13.14
C ASN A 143 11.23 6.11 -13.75
N LYS A 144 11.06 4.83 -13.39
CA LYS A 144 9.90 4.03 -13.78
C LYS A 144 8.61 4.77 -13.44
N LYS A 145 7.69 4.84 -14.40
CA LYS A 145 6.37 5.43 -14.16
C LYS A 145 5.68 4.71 -13.01
N PHE A 146 5.01 5.49 -12.16
CA PHE A 146 4.18 4.96 -11.10
C PHE A 146 3.12 4.00 -11.65
N GLU A 147 2.97 2.87 -10.99
CA GLU A 147 1.88 1.91 -11.23
C GLU A 147 1.44 1.28 -9.90
N LEU A 148 0.20 0.81 -9.84
CA LEU A 148 -0.28 -0.06 -8.74
C LEU A 148 0.14 -1.48 -9.08
N ALA A 149 1.35 -1.88 -8.67
CA ALA A 149 2.00 -3.09 -9.17
C ALA A 149 1.23 -4.38 -8.84
N ASN A 150 0.50 -4.41 -7.72
CA ASN A 150 -0.31 -5.57 -7.32
C ASN A 150 -1.64 -5.69 -8.07
N LEU A 151 -2.07 -4.61 -8.75
CA LEU A 151 -3.37 -4.48 -9.40
C LEU A 151 -3.24 -4.16 -10.90
N LYS A 152 -2.04 -4.27 -11.43
CA LYS A 152 -1.67 -3.84 -12.79
C LYS A 152 -2.56 -4.41 -13.90
N ASP A 153 -2.94 -5.67 -13.77
CA ASP A 153 -3.76 -6.36 -14.79
C ASP A 153 -5.26 -6.10 -14.62
N LYS A 154 -5.64 -5.44 -13.53
CA LYS A 154 -7.04 -5.14 -13.17
C LYS A 154 -7.39 -3.66 -13.34
N VAL A 155 -6.39 -2.79 -13.53
CA VAL A 155 -6.59 -1.36 -13.79
C VAL A 155 -6.51 -1.12 -15.29
N GLU A 156 -7.53 -0.50 -15.88
CA GLU A 156 -7.58 -0.22 -17.32
C GLU A 156 -6.35 0.55 -17.81
N LYS A 157 -5.70 0.02 -18.85
CA LYS A 157 -4.58 0.67 -19.52
C LYS A 157 -5.10 1.82 -20.38
N GLY A 158 -4.60 3.03 -20.12
CA GLY A 158 -4.81 4.16 -21.03
C GLY A 158 -5.45 5.40 -20.43
N THR A 159 -5.95 5.35 -19.21
CA THR A 159 -6.42 6.52 -18.47
C THR A 159 -5.28 7.17 -17.67
N ASN A 160 -5.41 8.46 -17.38
CA ASN A 160 -4.48 9.17 -16.50
C ASN A 160 -4.41 8.42 -15.15
N ILE A 161 -3.20 8.12 -14.65
CA ILE A 161 -2.94 7.27 -13.48
C ILE A 161 -3.85 7.62 -12.28
N ALA A 162 -4.02 8.91 -12.02
CA ALA A 162 -4.88 9.37 -10.93
C ALA A 162 -6.37 9.02 -11.15
N GLN A 163 -6.88 9.13 -12.38
CA GLN A 163 -8.26 8.74 -12.72
C GLN A 163 -8.45 7.23 -12.62
N SER A 164 -7.45 6.45 -13.05
CA SER A 164 -7.47 5.00 -12.96
C SER A 164 -7.50 4.51 -11.52
N VAL A 165 -6.69 5.12 -10.64
CA VAL A 165 -6.62 4.75 -9.20
C VAL A 165 -7.95 5.04 -8.49
N MET A 166 -8.51 6.23 -8.68
CA MET A 166 -9.78 6.59 -8.02
C MET A 166 -10.98 5.86 -8.63
N GLY A 167 -11.00 5.69 -9.95
CA GLY A 167 -12.01 4.86 -10.61
C GLY A 167 -11.97 3.43 -10.05
N TYR A 168 -10.80 2.85 -9.97
CA TYR A 168 -10.61 1.52 -9.39
C TYR A 168 -11.10 1.44 -7.93
N ILE A 169 -10.73 2.40 -7.08
CA ILE A 169 -11.17 2.43 -5.67
C ILE A 169 -12.70 2.47 -5.60
N ASN A 170 -13.35 3.36 -6.35
CA ASN A 170 -14.80 3.52 -6.32
C ASN A 170 -15.55 2.30 -6.87
N GLU A 171 -14.97 1.62 -7.86
CA GLU A 171 -15.59 0.45 -8.48
C GLU A 171 -15.38 -0.83 -7.69
N GLN A 172 -14.20 -1.02 -7.13
CA GLN A 172 -13.77 -2.29 -6.58
C GLN A 172 -13.88 -2.40 -5.06
N TYR A 173 -13.90 -1.28 -4.32
CA TYR A 173 -14.11 -1.37 -2.88
C TYR A 173 -15.57 -1.64 -2.58
N ASP A 174 -15.81 -2.64 -1.72
CA ASP A 174 -17.16 -3.07 -1.38
C ASP A 174 -17.69 -2.28 -0.18
N PRO A 175 -18.69 -1.38 -0.38
CA PRO A 175 -19.33 -0.68 0.72
C PRO A 175 -20.26 -1.59 1.55
N ALA A 176 -20.58 -2.78 1.05
CA ALA A 176 -21.40 -3.77 1.75
C ALA A 176 -20.57 -4.79 2.53
N MET A 177 -19.23 -4.61 2.61
CA MET A 177 -18.33 -5.48 3.37
C MET A 177 -18.86 -5.72 4.80
N ASN A 178 -18.86 -6.96 5.21
CA ASN A 178 -19.38 -7.41 6.48
C ASN A 178 -18.45 -8.42 7.18
N TRP A 179 -18.89 -8.97 8.32
CA TRP A 179 -18.09 -9.92 9.08
C TRP A 179 -17.85 -11.26 8.36
N GLU A 180 -18.76 -11.69 7.49
CA GLU A 180 -18.62 -12.93 6.73
C GLU A 180 -17.47 -12.82 5.74
N ASP A 181 -17.30 -11.65 5.12
CA ASP A 181 -16.17 -11.35 4.23
C ASP A 181 -14.84 -11.37 4.99
N ALA A 182 -14.82 -10.78 6.19
CA ALA A 182 -13.65 -10.82 7.07
C ALA A 182 -13.31 -12.25 7.48
N GLU A 183 -14.29 -13.04 7.92
CA GLU A 183 -14.11 -14.45 8.26
C GLU A 183 -13.61 -15.29 7.10
N TYR A 184 -14.12 -15.03 5.90
CA TYR A 184 -13.62 -15.69 4.69
C TYR A 184 -12.13 -15.43 4.48
N CYS A 185 -11.70 -14.17 4.58
CA CYS A 185 -10.29 -13.80 4.45
C CYS A 185 -9.43 -14.41 5.55
N ILE A 186 -9.93 -14.44 6.79
CA ILE A 186 -9.24 -15.05 7.94
C ILE A 186 -9.02 -16.54 7.68
N LYS A 187 -10.07 -17.27 7.30
CA LYS A 187 -10.00 -18.71 7.00
C LYS A 187 -9.07 -18.99 5.81
N LYS A 188 -9.13 -18.13 4.77
CA LYS A 188 -8.29 -18.30 3.60
C LYS A 188 -6.82 -17.98 3.88
N TRP A 189 -6.53 -16.95 4.68
CA TRP A 189 -5.16 -16.61 5.06
C TRP A 189 -4.53 -17.69 5.94
N ASP A 190 -5.27 -18.20 6.92
CA ASP A 190 -4.84 -19.25 7.84
C ASP A 190 -3.51 -18.94 8.55
N GLY A 191 -3.42 -17.74 9.11
CA GLY A 191 -2.23 -17.21 9.78
C GLY A 191 -2.56 -15.97 10.62
N PRO A 192 -1.54 -15.30 11.19
CA PRO A 192 -1.75 -14.09 11.98
C PRO A 192 -2.44 -13.00 11.18
N ILE A 193 -3.50 -12.42 11.75
CA ILE A 193 -4.32 -11.40 11.11
C ILE A 193 -4.72 -10.31 12.11
N ALA A 194 -4.87 -9.08 11.60
CA ALA A 194 -5.42 -7.96 12.34
C ALA A 194 -6.49 -7.25 11.52
N LEU A 195 -7.39 -6.56 12.19
CA LEU A 195 -8.31 -5.61 11.60
C LEU A 195 -7.77 -4.20 11.81
N LYS A 196 -7.84 -3.39 10.76
CA LYS A 196 -7.44 -1.98 10.77
C LYS A 196 -8.64 -1.12 10.43
N GLY A 197 -8.96 -0.16 11.31
CA GLY A 197 -10.03 0.81 11.13
C GLY A 197 -10.04 1.84 12.24
#